data_b80d67e3aaec73cbfc907120f21a58d9
#
_entry.id   b80d67e3aaec73cbfc907120f21a58d9
#
_cell.length_a   1.000
_cell.length_b   1.000
_cell.length_c   1.000
_cell.angle_alpha   90.00
_cell.angle_beta   90.00
_cell.angle_gamma   90.00
#
_symmetry.space_group_name_H-M   'P 1'
#
loop_
_entity.id
_entity.type
_entity.pdbx_description
1 polymer ?
#
loop_
_entity_poly.entity_id
_entity_poly.type
_entity_poly.pdbx_seq_one_letter_code
_entity_poly.pdbx_strand_id
1 'polypeptide(L)'
;MSLRLTNCSFFDKNLTRADGALQIEDGIITALGSMAESSNWPRAEREISLDGRIVFAGLLDAHMHLENWALRHSQISLDSARSLAEVLSLLTEQVRIAEASGQSKEIILAGWNEENYPEQLPPSLQELDAISSQIPIILSRICGHVCVVNSAVLREFDWQSFAETEPGSVGLAENGRPNGILSENAMFNLLSLQEKYSKEQQKELLAFGLKSMAAYGLTAVASQETGSLQDVDFLSALEDIYETDPDLPAYYAQIGLSDPEEISDFLALREQYRTHPQIKIASVKLFKDGSLGGRTALLREVYSDDTSTSGLDLIPYEELVCWFEQANAAGVQLTIHAIGDRAVAEIVDAFTAAAKTDADRSNYLRHTIIHCQITDAELLQRLAQSQLLVITQPLFAASDWQMAQARLGDKRRNAAYDYRAALDLGIHQAFSSDSPVESANPLLTLAAALDHPQPEKSLSLQEALAASTENVAYVLGEEESRGELRVGATADLSVVQADSFDDLTAEKLRRTEIALTIRAGRIIHRAQDF
;
A
#
# COMPACT_ATOMS: atom_id res chain seq x y z
N MET A 1 -29.00 12.84 -10.03
CA MET A 1 -28.74 11.75 -11.00
C MET A 1 -29.11 10.43 -10.36
N SER A 2 -30.02 9.66 -11.01
CA SER A 2 -30.42 8.35 -10.48
C SER A 2 -29.94 7.22 -11.39
N LEU A 3 -29.34 6.19 -10.78
CA LEU A 3 -28.82 4.99 -11.44
C LEU A 3 -29.43 3.75 -10.77
N ARG A 4 -29.85 2.79 -11.56
CA ARG A 4 -30.24 1.46 -11.09
C ARG A 4 -29.31 0.41 -11.67
N LEU A 5 -28.77 -0.43 -10.79
CA LEU A 5 -28.06 -1.64 -11.17
C LEU A 5 -29.01 -2.82 -10.96
N THR A 6 -29.16 -3.65 -11.97
CA THR A 6 -30.10 -4.78 -11.95
C THR A 6 -29.37 -6.08 -12.28
N ASN A 7 -30.02 -7.20 -11.96
CA ASN A 7 -29.50 -8.52 -12.24
C ASN A 7 -28.06 -8.72 -11.74
N CYS A 8 -27.88 -8.53 -10.42
CA CYS A 8 -26.59 -8.65 -9.74
C CYS A 8 -26.72 -9.50 -8.48
N SER A 9 -25.59 -10.06 -8.06
CA SER A 9 -25.45 -10.77 -6.79
C SER A 9 -24.60 -9.95 -5.83
N PHE A 10 -24.92 -9.93 -4.54
CA PHE A 10 -24.19 -9.17 -3.52
C PHE A 10 -24.31 -9.84 -2.15
N PHE A 11 -23.47 -9.42 -1.19
CA PHE A 11 -23.69 -9.68 0.23
C PHE A 11 -24.52 -8.54 0.83
N ASP A 12 -25.59 -8.91 1.53
CA ASP A 12 -26.36 -7.96 2.33
C ASP A 12 -25.61 -7.57 3.63
N LYS A 13 -26.20 -6.68 4.42
CA LYS A 13 -25.65 -6.25 5.73
C LYS A 13 -25.37 -7.36 6.73
N ASN A 14 -25.88 -8.57 6.50
CA ASN A 14 -25.64 -9.74 7.36
C ASN A 14 -24.62 -10.69 6.70
N LEU A 15 -23.94 -10.25 5.66
CA LEU A 15 -23.05 -11.06 4.81
C LEU A 15 -23.76 -12.30 4.23
N THR A 16 -25.08 -12.18 4.01
CA THR A 16 -25.89 -13.21 3.36
C THR A 16 -25.97 -12.90 1.87
N ARG A 17 -25.79 -13.91 1.03
CA ARG A 17 -25.91 -13.77 -0.43
C ARG A 17 -27.33 -13.37 -0.82
N ALA A 18 -27.44 -12.40 -1.69
CA ALA A 18 -28.71 -11.95 -2.26
C ALA A 18 -28.54 -11.65 -3.74
N ASP A 19 -29.58 -11.97 -4.53
CA ASP A 19 -29.66 -11.63 -5.95
C ASP A 19 -30.72 -10.56 -6.14
N GLY A 20 -30.41 -9.50 -6.90
CA GLY A 20 -31.39 -8.43 -7.07
C GLY A 20 -30.88 -7.19 -7.77
N ALA A 21 -31.19 -6.06 -7.17
CA ALA A 21 -30.92 -4.75 -7.72
C ALA A 21 -30.55 -3.73 -6.62
N LEU A 22 -29.87 -2.66 -7.04
CA LEU A 22 -29.56 -1.49 -6.21
C LEU A 22 -30.09 -0.23 -6.93
N GLN A 23 -30.69 0.67 -6.16
CA GLN A 23 -31.05 2.02 -6.60
C GLN A 23 -30.12 3.04 -5.95
N ILE A 24 -29.62 3.95 -6.76
CA ILE A 24 -28.70 5.01 -6.35
C ILE A 24 -29.31 6.34 -6.76
N GLU A 25 -29.37 7.29 -5.83
CA GLU A 25 -29.83 8.66 -6.09
C GLU A 25 -28.84 9.63 -5.42
N ASP A 26 -28.36 10.60 -6.19
CA ASP A 26 -27.41 11.64 -5.75
C ASP A 26 -26.20 11.08 -4.96
N GLY A 27 -25.69 9.94 -5.42
CA GLY A 27 -24.50 9.30 -4.85
C GLY A 27 -24.75 8.39 -3.65
N ILE A 28 -26.01 8.22 -3.23
CA ILE A 28 -26.40 7.41 -2.06
C ILE A 28 -27.20 6.19 -2.52
N ILE A 29 -27.00 5.04 -1.88
CA ILE A 29 -27.85 3.85 -2.06
C ILE A 29 -29.21 4.12 -1.41
N THR A 30 -30.26 4.24 -2.22
CA THR A 30 -31.63 4.53 -1.72
C THR A 30 -32.50 3.30 -1.62
N ALA A 31 -32.17 2.24 -2.35
CA ALA A 31 -32.83 0.93 -2.22
C ALA A 31 -31.87 -0.20 -2.58
N LEU A 32 -32.06 -1.35 -1.92
CA LEU A 32 -31.33 -2.59 -2.12
C LEU A 32 -32.31 -3.73 -1.87
N GLY A 33 -32.45 -4.67 -2.81
CA GLY A 33 -33.42 -5.76 -2.67
C GLY A 33 -33.51 -6.65 -3.90
N SER A 34 -34.49 -7.57 -3.89
CA SER A 34 -34.74 -8.49 -4.99
C SER A 34 -35.17 -7.80 -6.27
N MET A 35 -35.03 -8.48 -7.40
CA MET A 35 -35.56 -8.00 -8.70
C MET A 35 -37.06 -7.76 -8.66
N ALA A 36 -37.82 -8.55 -7.89
CA ALA A 36 -39.27 -8.35 -7.74
C ALA A 36 -39.60 -7.04 -7.00
N GLU A 37 -38.88 -6.72 -5.94
CA GLU A 37 -39.01 -5.47 -5.18
C GLU A 37 -38.62 -4.26 -6.04
N SER A 38 -37.57 -4.40 -6.85
CA SER A 38 -37.05 -3.31 -7.70
C SER A 38 -38.06 -2.80 -8.72
N SER A 39 -39.02 -3.65 -9.12
CA SER A 39 -40.09 -3.25 -10.04
C SER A 39 -41.03 -2.16 -9.46
N ASN A 40 -41.06 -2.02 -8.13
CA ASN A 40 -41.87 -1.04 -7.41
C ASN A 40 -41.07 0.24 -7.05
N TRP A 41 -39.77 0.27 -7.33
CA TRP A 41 -38.95 1.46 -7.01
C TRP A 41 -39.19 2.61 -8.01
N PRO A 42 -38.92 3.84 -7.62
CA PRO A 42 -38.97 4.99 -8.54
C PRO A 42 -38.14 4.72 -9.79
N ARG A 43 -38.60 5.22 -10.95
CA ARG A 43 -37.87 5.05 -12.20
C ARG A 43 -36.53 5.77 -12.15
N ALA A 44 -35.44 5.05 -12.38
CA ALA A 44 -34.12 5.64 -12.51
C ALA A 44 -33.94 6.31 -13.88
N GLU A 45 -33.13 7.35 -13.95
CA GLU A 45 -32.73 8.02 -15.21
C GLU A 45 -31.91 7.07 -16.08
N ARG A 46 -31.10 6.22 -15.45
CA ARG A 46 -30.25 5.21 -16.09
C ARG A 46 -30.39 3.87 -15.41
N GLU A 47 -30.46 2.83 -16.20
CA GLU A 47 -30.47 1.44 -15.73
C GLU A 47 -29.35 0.64 -16.42
N ILE A 48 -28.62 -0.16 -15.66
CA ILE A 48 -27.54 -1.03 -16.13
C ILE A 48 -27.80 -2.45 -15.61
N SER A 49 -27.96 -3.40 -16.51
CA SER A 49 -27.92 -4.82 -16.13
C SER A 49 -26.48 -5.24 -15.88
N LEU A 50 -26.24 -5.90 -14.77
CA LEU A 50 -24.92 -6.47 -14.44
C LEU A 50 -24.80 -7.94 -14.88
N ASP A 51 -25.83 -8.50 -15.52
CA ASP A 51 -25.87 -9.85 -16.11
C ASP A 51 -25.42 -10.97 -15.15
N GLY A 52 -25.82 -10.87 -13.89
CA GLY A 52 -25.49 -11.82 -12.84
C GLY A 52 -24.20 -11.53 -12.07
N ARG A 53 -23.40 -10.53 -12.49
CA ARG A 53 -22.12 -10.20 -11.85
C ARG A 53 -22.27 -9.83 -10.38
N ILE A 54 -21.17 -10.04 -9.65
CA ILE A 54 -21.12 -9.82 -8.21
C ILE A 54 -20.72 -8.37 -7.91
N VAL A 55 -21.45 -7.77 -6.98
CA VAL A 55 -21.21 -6.43 -6.45
C VAL A 55 -20.66 -6.53 -5.02
N PHE A 56 -19.50 -5.94 -4.80
CA PHE A 56 -18.97 -5.66 -3.47
C PHE A 56 -19.25 -4.21 -3.07
N ALA A 57 -19.28 -3.92 -1.79
CA ALA A 57 -19.03 -2.56 -1.32
C ALA A 57 -17.68 -2.09 -1.90
N GLY A 58 -17.53 -0.81 -2.16
CA GLY A 58 -16.31 -0.28 -2.76
C GLY A 58 -15.07 -0.75 -2.02
N LEU A 59 -14.17 -1.41 -2.73
CA LEU A 59 -12.91 -1.87 -2.18
C LEU A 59 -12.03 -0.67 -1.81
N LEU A 60 -11.29 -0.79 -0.73
CA LEU A 60 -10.45 0.26 -0.16
C LEU A 60 -9.04 -0.29 0.11
N ASP A 61 -8.03 0.57 0.00
CA ASP A 61 -6.66 0.25 0.41
C ASP A 61 -6.29 1.13 1.62
N ALA A 62 -5.96 0.49 2.75
CA ALA A 62 -5.71 1.18 4.01
C ALA A 62 -4.30 1.78 4.11
N HIS A 63 -3.36 1.39 3.25
CA HIS A 63 -1.99 1.90 3.23
C HIS A 63 -1.25 1.52 1.94
N MET A 64 -0.78 2.53 1.23
CA MET A 64 0.08 2.37 0.05
C MET A 64 0.97 3.60 -0.15
N HIS A 65 1.75 3.62 -1.24
CA HIS A 65 2.56 4.74 -1.72
C HIS A 65 2.22 4.99 -3.20
N LEU A 66 1.15 5.75 -3.44
CA LEU A 66 0.54 5.90 -4.78
C LEU A 66 1.50 6.54 -5.79
N GLU A 67 2.23 7.58 -5.39
CA GLU A 67 3.19 8.26 -6.27
C GLU A 67 4.33 7.30 -6.66
N ASN A 68 4.88 6.58 -5.68
CA ASN A 68 5.91 5.57 -5.94
C ASN A 68 5.39 4.43 -6.82
N TRP A 69 4.14 3.99 -6.59
CA TRP A 69 3.50 3.00 -7.44
C TRP A 69 3.37 3.52 -8.88
N ALA A 70 2.87 4.75 -9.05
CA ALA A 70 2.67 5.37 -10.35
C ALA A 70 4.00 5.57 -11.08
N LEU A 71 5.02 6.02 -10.36
CA LEU A 71 6.37 6.16 -10.90
C LEU A 71 6.90 4.82 -11.43
N ARG A 72 6.83 3.77 -10.62
CA ARG A 72 7.28 2.43 -11.02
C ARG A 72 6.53 1.90 -12.25
N HIS A 73 5.23 2.15 -12.36
CA HIS A 73 4.39 1.64 -13.46
C HIS A 73 4.33 2.58 -14.68
N SER A 74 4.73 3.85 -14.53
CA SER A 74 4.88 4.76 -15.67
C SER A 74 6.23 4.58 -16.39
N GLN A 75 7.21 3.99 -15.71
CA GLN A 75 8.50 3.66 -16.28
C GLN A 75 8.43 2.34 -17.06
N ILE A 76 9.39 2.14 -17.97
CA ILE A 76 9.52 0.85 -18.64
C ILE A 76 9.98 -0.17 -17.62
N SER A 77 9.09 -1.11 -17.33
CA SER A 77 9.37 -2.19 -16.40
C SER A 77 10.30 -3.24 -17.03
N LEU A 78 11.26 -3.71 -16.24
CA LEU A 78 12.11 -4.86 -16.54
C LEU A 78 11.52 -6.19 -16.02
N ASP A 79 10.33 -6.17 -15.39
CA ASP A 79 9.71 -7.35 -14.75
C ASP A 79 9.46 -8.50 -15.75
N SER A 80 9.22 -8.17 -17.02
CA SER A 80 9.01 -9.15 -18.10
C SER A 80 10.29 -9.73 -18.68
N ALA A 81 11.46 -9.15 -18.40
CA ALA A 81 12.72 -9.64 -18.92
C ALA A 81 13.03 -11.05 -18.39
N ARG A 82 13.49 -11.92 -19.27
CA ARG A 82 13.82 -13.32 -18.99
C ARG A 82 15.31 -13.62 -19.16
N SER A 83 16.10 -12.60 -19.50
CA SER A 83 17.57 -12.71 -19.63
C SER A 83 18.22 -11.35 -19.43
N LEU A 84 19.50 -11.36 -19.06
CA LEU A 84 20.32 -10.15 -18.98
C LEU A 84 20.37 -9.44 -20.34
N ALA A 85 20.43 -10.20 -21.45
CA ALA A 85 20.44 -9.65 -22.80
C ALA A 85 19.16 -8.83 -23.12
N GLU A 86 17.99 -9.27 -22.66
CA GLU A 86 16.74 -8.53 -22.81
C GLU A 86 16.77 -7.22 -22.02
N VAL A 87 17.27 -7.23 -20.78
CA VAL A 87 17.45 -6.01 -19.96
C VAL A 87 18.33 -4.99 -20.69
N LEU A 88 19.50 -5.43 -21.17
CA LEU A 88 20.44 -4.56 -21.87
C LEU A 88 19.88 -4.04 -23.21
N SER A 89 19.07 -4.84 -23.91
CA SER A 89 18.39 -4.43 -25.13
C SER A 89 17.35 -3.33 -24.88
N LEU A 90 16.50 -3.51 -23.85
CA LEU A 90 15.52 -2.50 -23.43
C LEU A 90 16.23 -1.19 -23.05
N LEU A 91 17.29 -1.28 -22.25
CA LEU A 91 18.07 -0.12 -21.85
C LEU A 91 18.70 0.60 -23.05
N THR A 92 19.28 -0.15 -23.99
CA THR A 92 19.89 0.41 -25.21
C THR A 92 18.88 1.23 -26.02
N GLU A 93 17.65 0.73 -26.15
CA GLU A 93 16.59 1.47 -26.84
C GLU A 93 16.21 2.76 -26.11
N GLN A 94 16.17 2.74 -24.75
CA GLN A 94 15.87 3.94 -23.97
C GLN A 94 16.97 5.00 -24.11
N VAL A 95 18.24 4.59 -24.06
CA VAL A 95 19.37 5.49 -24.31
C VAL A 95 19.27 6.12 -25.70
N ARG A 96 18.97 5.31 -26.73
CA ARG A 96 18.79 5.78 -28.12
C ARG A 96 17.66 6.81 -28.24
N ILE A 97 16.53 6.61 -27.53
CA ILE A 97 15.41 7.55 -27.51
C ILE A 97 15.82 8.85 -26.81
N ALA A 98 16.51 8.77 -25.68
CA ALA A 98 16.99 9.94 -24.93
C ALA A 98 17.97 10.77 -25.75
N GLU A 99 18.92 10.15 -26.43
CA GLU A 99 19.87 10.81 -27.32
C GLU A 99 19.16 11.49 -28.50
N ALA A 100 18.20 10.82 -29.12
CA ALA A 100 17.43 11.36 -30.24
C ALA A 100 16.56 12.57 -29.86
N SER A 101 16.05 12.61 -28.62
CA SER A 101 15.25 13.73 -28.11
C SER A 101 16.07 14.95 -27.70
N GLY A 102 17.40 14.82 -27.62
CA GLY A 102 18.31 15.86 -27.14
C GLY A 102 18.12 16.16 -25.64
N GLN A 103 17.38 15.32 -24.92
CA GLN A 103 17.20 15.42 -23.47
C GLN A 103 18.25 14.54 -22.79
N SER A 104 19.23 15.17 -22.15
CA SER A 104 20.24 14.48 -21.31
C SER A 104 19.65 14.06 -19.96
N LYS A 105 18.42 13.51 -19.95
CA LYS A 105 17.81 13.03 -18.71
C LYS A 105 18.38 11.67 -18.34
N GLU A 106 18.51 11.46 -17.05
CA GLU A 106 18.84 10.14 -16.50
C GLU A 106 17.81 9.10 -16.93
N ILE A 107 18.24 7.85 -17.01
CA ILE A 107 17.41 6.71 -17.34
C ILE A 107 17.28 5.85 -16.08
N ILE A 108 16.07 5.78 -15.55
CA ILE A 108 15.73 4.94 -14.42
C ILE A 108 14.79 3.84 -14.92
N LEU A 109 15.20 2.58 -14.77
CA LEU A 109 14.37 1.42 -15.04
C LEU A 109 14.32 0.56 -13.78
N ALA A 110 13.21 -0.13 -13.57
CA ALA A 110 13.00 -0.96 -12.40
C ALA A 110 12.49 -2.36 -12.75
N GLY A 111 12.69 -3.30 -11.84
CA GLY A 111 12.07 -4.62 -11.93
C GLY A 111 13.00 -5.73 -12.43
N TRP A 112 14.32 -5.48 -12.62
CA TRP A 112 15.19 -6.59 -12.97
C TRP A 112 15.29 -7.62 -11.83
N ASN A 113 15.35 -8.90 -12.23
CA ASN A 113 15.46 -10.01 -11.28
C ASN A 113 16.34 -11.12 -11.90
N GLU A 114 17.61 -11.17 -11.48
CA GLU A 114 18.60 -12.14 -11.96
C GLU A 114 18.21 -13.59 -11.68
N GLU A 115 17.35 -13.84 -10.69
CA GLU A 115 16.87 -15.20 -10.38
C GLU A 115 16.04 -15.79 -11.54
N ASN A 116 15.46 -14.91 -12.37
CA ASN A 116 14.69 -15.29 -13.56
C ASN A 116 15.57 -15.46 -14.82
N TYR A 117 16.88 -15.19 -14.73
CA TYR A 117 17.78 -15.22 -15.87
C TYR A 117 18.58 -16.52 -15.92
N PRO A 118 18.83 -17.10 -17.12
CA PRO A 118 19.70 -18.25 -17.26
C PRO A 118 21.11 -18.02 -16.72
N GLU A 119 21.60 -16.78 -16.82
CA GLU A 119 22.92 -16.37 -16.38
C GLU A 119 23.01 -16.24 -14.84
N GLN A 120 21.88 -16.01 -14.16
CA GLN A 120 21.78 -15.70 -12.74
C GLN A 120 22.74 -14.59 -12.27
N LEU A 121 22.94 -13.60 -13.13
CA LEU A 121 23.85 -12.47 -12.90
C LEU A 121 23.07 -11.14 -13.01
N PRO A 122 23.34 -10.19 -12.09
CA PRO A 122 22.83 -8.83 -12.23
C PRO A 122 23.51 -8.12 -13.40
N PRO A 123 22.89 -7.05 -13.95
CA PRO A 123 23.59 -6.12 -14.83
C PRO A 123 24.86 -5.58 -14.15
N SER A 124 25.93 -5.38 -14.89
CA SER A 124 27.20 -4.89 -14.35
C SER A 124 27.48 -3.44 -14.76
N LEU A 125 28.30 -2.74 -13.96
CA LEU A 125 28.79 -1.39 -14.28
C LEU A 125 29.36 -1.32 -15.71
N GLN A 126 30.15 -2.34 -16.13
CA GLN A 126 30.80 -2.36 -17.45
C GLN A 126 29.77 -2.49 -18.58
N GLU A 127 28.72 -3.28 -18.41
CA GLU A 127 27.66 -3.43 -19.39
C GLU A 127 26.85 -2.14 -19.53
N LEU A 128 26.54 -1.46 -18.42
CA LEU A 128 25.87 -0.17 -18.43
C LEU A 128 26.73 0.92 -19.09
N ASP A 129 28.02 0.98 -18.77
CA ASP A 129 28.98 1.91 -19.38
C ASP A 129 29.19 1.67 -20.87
N ALA A 130 29.07 0.42 -21.33
CA ALA A 130 29.14 0.08 -22.74
C ALA A 130 27.95 0.63 -23.54
N ILE A 131 26.79 0.78 -22.89
CA ILE A 131 25.60 1.39 -23.50
C ILE A 131 25.70 2.91 -23.44
N SER A 132 25.96 3.48 -22.28
CA SER A 132 26.28 4.91 -22.12
C SER A 132 27.10 5.15 -20.85
N SER A 133 28.23 5.85 -21.02
CA SER A 133 29.04 6.36 -19.90
C SER A 133 28.78 7.85 -19.62
N GLN A 134 27.85 8.48 -20.35
CA GLN A 134 27.55 9.91 -20.26
C GLN A 134 26.15 10.18 -19.68
N ILE A 135 25.15 9.45 -20.13
CA ILE A 135 23.79 9.54 -19.60
C ILE A 135 23.75 8.73 -18.30
N PRO A 136 23.32 9.31 -17.16
CA PRO A 136 23.15 8.58 -15.90
C PRO A 136 22.14 7.44 -16.08
N ILE A 137 22.51 6.23 -15.65
CA ILE A 137 21.67 5.03 -15.72
C ILE A 137 21.56 4.43 -14.34
N ILE A 138 20.30 4.20 -13.90
CA ILE A 138 19.96 3.55 -12.64
C ILE A 138 18.99 2.40 -12.94
N LEU A 139 19.38 1.18 -12.63
CA LEU A 139 18.51 0.00 -12.76
C LEU A 139 18.18 -0.54 -11.37
N SER A 140 16.94 -0.39 -10.90
CA SER A 140 16.50 -0.89 -9.61
C SER A 140 16.06 -2.35 -9.70
N ARG A 141 16.49 -3.17 -8.75
CA ARG A 141 16.07 -4.57 -8.60
C ARG A 141 14.60 -4.64 -8.15
N ILE A 142 13.92 -5.71 -8.50
CA ILE A 142 12.51 -5.94 -8.16
C ILE A 142 12.22 -5.80 -6.65
N CYS A 143 13.19 -6.12 -5.78
CA CYS A 143 13.02 -5.99 -4.33
C CYS A 143 13.00 -4.52 -3.83
N GLY A 144 13.39 -3.54 -4.64
CA GLY A 144 13.43 -2.13 -4.25
C GLY A 144 14.54 -1.72 -3.29
N HIS A 145 15.48 -2.62 -2.94
CA HIS A 145 16.55 -2.37 -1.98
C HIS A 145 17.96 -2.38 -2.59
N VAL A 146 18.07 -2.67 -3.88
CA VAL A 146 19.34 -2.73 -4.61
C VAL A 146 19.16 -2.09 -5.97
N CYS A 147 20.15 -1.29 -6.39
CA CYS A 147 20.25 -0.85 -7.77
C CYS A 147 21.65 -1.07 -8.34
N VAL A 148 21.73 -1.09 -9.65
CA VAL A 148 22.99 -1.05 -10.39
C VAL A 148 23.05 0.26 -11.18
N VAL A 149 24.17 0.95 -11.07
CA VAL A 149 24.38 2.26 -11.71
C VAL A 149 25.61 2.26 -12.60
N ASN A 150 25.64 3.19 -13.58
CA ASN A 150 26.80 3.37 -14.44
C ASN A 150 27.80 4.40 -13.87
N SER A 151 28.94 4.57 -14.56
CA SER A 151 29.97 5.51 -14.15
C SER A 151 29.51 6.98 -14.18
N ALA A 152 28.46 7.32 -14.96
CA ALA A 152 27.92 8.68 -14.96
C ALA A 152 27.32 9.02 -13.59
N VAL A 153 26.53 8.13 -13.02
CA VAL A 153 25.98 8.26 -11.65
C VAL A 153 27.09 8.32 -10.59
N LEU A 154 28.05 7.39 -10.64
CA LEU A 154 29.13 7.30 -9.65
C LEU A 154 30.07 8.51 -9.62
N ARG A 155 30.11 9.33 -10.68
CA ARG A 155 30.90 10.58 -10.70
C ARG A 155 30.27 11.68 -9.86
N GLU A 156 28.95 11.68 -9.71
CA GLU A 156 28.19 12.73 -9.03
C GLU A 156 27.74 12.31 -7.63
N PHE A 157 27.62 11.01 -7.40
CA PHE A 157 27.19 10.44 -6.11
C PHE A 157 28.37 10.26 -5.16
N ASP A 158 28.24 10.75 -3.92
CA ASP A 158 29.29 10.62 -2.87
C ASP A 158 29.31 9.20 -2.26
N TRP A 159 29.62 8.21 -3.09
CA TRP A 159 29.69 6.82 -2.70
C TRP A 159 30.76 6.53 -1.63
N GLN A 160 31.80 7.37 -1.53
CA GLN A 160 32.89 7.19 -0.56
C GLN A 160 32.38 7.37 0.87
N SER A 161 31.58 8.42 1.11
CA SER A 161 30.97 8.66 2.42
C SER A 161 30.11 7.46 2.85
N PHE A 162 29.30 6.89 1.95
CA PHE A 162 28.49 5.71 2.25
C PHE A 162 29.34 4.45 2.48
N ALA A 163 30.39 4.24 1.69
CA ALA A 163 31.28 3.10 1.87
C ALA A 163 32.00 3.12 3.23
N GLU A 164 32.28 4.32 3.77
CA GLU A 164 32.95 4.52 5.06
C GLU A 164 31.96 4.43 6.24
N THR A 165 30.78 5.03 6.13
CA THR A 165 29.81 5.15 7.23
C THR A 165 28.86 3.96 7.31
N GLU A 166 28.56 3.33 6.18
CA GLU A 166 27.63 2.20 6.04
C GLU A 166 28.27 1.06 5.23
N PRO A 167 29.21 0.32 5.82
CA PRO A 167 29.91 -0.78 5.12
C PRO A 167 28.92 -1.80 4.54
N GLY A 168 29.05 -2.05 3.23
CA GLY A 168 28.17 -2.96 2.49
C GLY A 168 27.03 -2.28 1.72
N SER A 169 26.73 -0.99 1.95
CA SER A 169 25.75 -0.25 1.16
C SER A 169 26.26 0.10 -0.26
N VAL A 170 27.57 0.13 -0.45
CA VAL A 170 28.26 0.30 -1.74
C VAL A 170 29.05 -0.95 -2.07
N GLY A 171 28.74 -1.61 -3.17
CA GLY A 171 29.52 -2.72 -3.68
C GLY A 171 30.90 -2.27 -4.18
N LEU A 172 31.97 -2.88 -3.67
CA LEU A 172 33.35 -2.58 -4.04
C LEU A 172 33.98 -3.76 -4.80
N ALA A 173 34.72 -3.45 -5.85
CA ALA A 173 35.58 -4.41 -6.55
C ALA A 173 36.89 -4.65 -5.78
N GLU A 174 37.67 -5.67 -6.14
CA GLU A 174 38.95 -6.02 -5.50
C GLU A 174 39.96 -4.84 -5.42
N ASN A 175 39.88 -3.91 -6.35
CA ASN A 175 40.72 -2.72 -6.39
C ASN A 175 40.21 -1.55 -5.51
N GLY A 176 39.16 -1.79 -4.70
CA GLY A 176 38.54 -0.80 -3.80
C GLY A 176 37.68 0.26 -4.53
N ARG A 177 37.42 0.13 -5.82
CA ARG A 177 36.51 1.01 -6.57
C ARG A 177 35.09 0.47 -6.54
N PRO A 178 34.05 1.33 -6.63
CA PRO A 178 32.68 0.87 -6.71
C PRO A 178 32.47 -0.02 -7.95
N ASN A 179 31.72 -1.10 -7.77
CA ASN A 179 31.35 -2.02 -8.85
C ASN A 179 30.00 -1.69 -9.50
N GLY A 180 29.37 -0.58 -9.10
CA GLY A 180 28.08 -0.12 -9.59
C GLY A 180 26.87 -0.56 -8.77
N ILE A 181 27.04 -1.44 -7.80
CA ILE A 181 25.94 -1.90 -6.94
C ILE A 181 25.80 -0.94 -5.75
N LEU A 182 24.61 -0.41 -5.55
CA LEU A 182 24.22 0.36 -4.37
C LEU A 182 23.03 -0.32 -3.69
N SER A 183 23.03 -0.34 -2.37
CA SER A 183 22.01 -0.99 -1.55
C SER A 183 21.52 -0.07 -0.44
N GLU A 184 20.30 -0.31 0.04
CA GLU A 184 19.71 0.33 1.21
C GLU A 184 19.88 1.87 1.17
N ASN A 185 20.41 2.46 2.24
CA ASN A 185 20.52 3.92 2.37
C ASN A 185 21.34 4.58 1.24
N ALA A 186 22.35 3.92 0.68
CA ALA A 186 23.09 4.45 -0.46
C ALA A 186 22.20 4.56 -1.70
N MET A 187 21.39 3.54 -1.96
CA MET A 187 20.38 3.56 -3.03
C MET A 187 19.28 4.60 -2.75
N PHE A 188 18.71 4.60 -1.55
CA PHE A 188 17.62 5.53 -1.20
C PHE A 188 18.10 6.99 -1.24
N ASN A 189 19.32 7.27 -0.76
CA ASN A 189 19.90 8.60 -0.87
C ASN A 189 20.11 9.01 -2.34
N LEU A 190 20.68 8.12 -3.17
CA LEU A 190 20.81 8.38 -4.60
C LEU A 190 19.44 8.73 -5.22
N LEU A 191 18.41 7.95 -4.94
CA LEU A 191 17.07 8.20 -5.50
C LEU A 191 16.44 9.50 -4.96
N SER A 192 16.74 9.89 -3.71
CA SER A 192 16.26 11.15 -3.14
C SER A 192 16.96 12.39 -3.70
N LEU A 193 18.17 12.23 -4.27
CA LEU A 193 18.92 13.31 -4.93
C LEU A 193 18.45 13.56 -6.37
N GLN A 194 17.60 12.66 -6.91
CA GLN A 194 17.03 12.86 -8.23
C GLN A 194 16.24 14.17 -8.26
N GLU A 195 16.27 14.87 -9.39
CA GLU A 195 15.46 16.08 -9.54
C GLU A 195 14.02 15.77 -9.14
N LYS A 196 13.48 16.50 -8.13
CA LYS A 196 12.06 16.41 -7.78
C LYS A 196 11.27 16.66 -9.06
N TYR A 197 10.28 15.82 -9.31
CA TYR A 197 9.37 16.00 -10.43
C TYR A 197 8.80 17.41 -10.42
N SER A 198 8.64 18.00 -11.61
CA SER A 198 7.86 19.22 -11.70
C SER A 198 6.43 18.94 -11.21
N LYS A 199 5.73 19.96 -10.74
CA LYS A 199 4.33 19.81 -10.32
C LYS A 199 3.48 19.12 -11.42
N GLU A 200 3.74 19.42 -12.68
CA GLU A 200 3.08 18.79 -13.82
C GLU A 200 3.34 17.29 -13.93
N GLN A 201 4.59 16.88 -13.77
CA GLN A 201 4.95 15.46 -13.79
C GLN A 201 4.36 14.71 -12.59
N GLN A 202 4.39 15.30 -11.41
CA GLN A 202 3.75 14.73 -10.22
C GLN A 202 2.24 14.57 -10.42
N LYS A 203 1.58 15.58 -11.00
CA LYS A 203 0.18 15.55 -11.37
C LYS A 203 -0.14 14.42 -12.36
N GLU A 204 0.68 14.24 -13.40
CA GLU A 204 0.53 13.14 -14.36
C GLU A 204 0.67 11.77 -13.68
N LEU A 205 1.66 11.60 -12.80
CA LEU A 205 1.87 10.37 -12.04
C LEU A 205 0.69 10.05 -11.12
N LEU A 206 0.26 11.00 -10.30
CA LEU A 206 -0.85 10.83 -9.38
C LEU A 206 -2.17 10.56 -10.12
N ALA A 207 -2.43 11.26 -11.23
CA ALA A 207 -3.62 11.01 -12.06
C ALA A 207 -3.60 9.60 -12.68
N PHE A 208 -2.43 9.16 -13.18
CA PHE A 208 -2.25 7.79 -13.68
C PHE A 208 -2.47 6.77 -12.57
N GLY A 209 -1.90 7.01 -11.38
CA GLY A 209 -2.08 6.15 -10.21
C GLY A 209 -3.55 6.02 -9.83
N LEU A 210 -4.27 7.13 -9.64
CA LEU A 210 -5.68 7.12 -9.27
C LEU A 210 -6.57 6.40 -10.30
N LYS A 211 -6.32 6.62 -11.60
CA LYS A 211 -7.04 5.91 -12.68
C LYS A 211 -6.80 4.39 -12.63
N SER A 212 -5.57 4.01 -12.34
CA SER A 212 -5.21 2.60 -12.21
C SER A 212 -5.85 1.96 -10.97
N MET A 213 -5.92 2.69 -9.85
CA MET A 213 -6.63 2.23 -8.65
C MET A 213 -8.13 2.05 -8.92
N ALA A 214 -8.75 2.97 -9.67
CA ALA A 214 -10.13 2.79 -10.13
C ALA A 214 -10.30 1.52 -10.97
N ALA A 215 -9.35 1.22 -11.86
CA ALA A 215 -9.39 0.00 -12.69
C ALA A 215 -9.22 -1.28 -11.84
N TYR A 216 -8.55 -1.21 -10.71
CA TYR A 216 -8.48 -2.31 -9.73
C TYR A 216 -9.70 -2.40 -8.80
N GLY A 217 -10.70 -1.54 -8.96
CA GLY A 217 -11.92 -1.58 -8.15
C GLY A 217 -11.83 -0.76 -6.87
N LEU A 218 -10.74 -0.07 -6.62
CA LEU A 218 -10.57 0.77 -5.44
C LEU A 218 -11.38 2.07 -5.57
N THR A 219 -12.20 2.35 -4.57
CA THR A 219 -13.00 3.59 -4.49
C THR A 219 -12.34 4.63 -3.61
N ALA A 220 -11.38 4.22 -2.78
CA ALA A 220 -10.49 5.10 -2.04
C ALA A 220 -9.17 4.41 -1.72
N VAL A 221 -8.13 5.21 -1.52
CA VAL A 221 -6.80 4.78 -1.08
C VAL A 221 -6.32 5.65 0.08
N ALA A 222 -5.71 5.03 1.08
CA ALA A 222 -4.91 5.74 2.06
C ALA A 222 -3.45 5.64 1.65
N SER A 223 -2.78 6.77 1.49
CA SER A 223 -1.44 6.78 0.91
C SER A 223 -0.50 7.73 1.65
N GLN A 224 0.76 7.30 1.75
CA GLN A 224 1.84 8.08 2.33
C GLN A 224 2.86 8.42 1.24
N GLU A 225 2.95 9.72 0.88
CA GLU A 225 3.87 10.21 -0.15
C GLU A 225 5.06 10.95 0.46
N THR A 226 4.97 11.38 1.69
CA THR A 226 6.00 12.21 2.32
C THR A 226 6.29 11.80 3.75
N GLY A 227 7.55 11.94 4.16
CA GLY A 227 7.98 11.82 5.54
C GLY A 227 7.99 13.15 6.32
N SER A 228 7.52 14.26 5.72
CA SER A 228 7.59 15.60 6.28
C SER A 228 6.46 16.51 5.81
N LEU A 229 5.99 17.39 6.68
CA LEU A 229 5.06 18.48 6.32
C LEU A 229 5.63 19.48 5.30
N GLN A 230 6.94 19.52 5.11
CA GLN A 230 7.57 20.42 4.14
C GLN A 230 7.43 19.93 2.70
N ASP A 231 7.07 18.66 2.49
CA ASP A 231 6.97 18.02 1.18
C ASP A 231 5.53 17.68 0.79
N VAL A 232 4.54 18.48 1.22
CA VAL A 232 3.10 18.24 0.94
C VAL A 232 2.61 18.85 -0.38
N ASP A 233 3.50 19.25 -1.26
CA ASP A 233 3.16 19.85 -2.56
C ASP A 233 2.27 18.94 -3.43
N PHE A 234 2.36 17.62 -3.24
CA PHE A 234 1.50 16.63 -3.91
C PHE A 234 0.00 16.88 -3.65
N LEU A 235 -0.37 17.48 -2.51
CA LEU A 235 -1.77 17.81 -2.21
C LEU A 235 -2.32 18.86 -3.20
N SER A 236 -1.50 19.85 -3.58
CA SER A 236 -1.91 20.84 -4.58
C SER A 236 -2.00 20.22 -5.99
N ALA A 237 -1.21 19.21 -6.30
CA ALA A 237 -1.35 18.44 -7.54
C ALA A 237 -2.64 17.60 -7.53
N LEU A 238 -3.03 17.02 -6.40
CA LEU A 238 -4.30 16.31 -6.24
C LEU A 238 -5.50 17.25 -6.38
N GLU A 239 -5.46 18.47 -5.81
CA GLU A 239 -6.51 19.48 -6.01
C GLU A 239 -6.75 19.74 -7.50
N ASP A 240 -5.68 20.05 -8.25
CA ASP A 240 -5.73 20.30 -9.69
C ASP A 240 -6.28 19.08 -10.48
N ILE A 241 -5.96 17.85 -10.05
CA ILE A 241 -6.48 16.62 -10.64
C ILE A 241 -7.99 16.51 -10.42
N TYR A 242 -8.45 16.66 -9.18
CA TYR A 242 -9.87 16.50 -8.85
C TYR A 242 -10.73 17.65 -9.39
N GLU A 243 -10.18 18.85 -9.60
CA GLU A 243 -10.86 19.93 -10.31
C GLU A 243 -11.12 19.56 -11.78
N THR A 244 -10.19 18.87 -12.43
CA THR A 244 -10.29 18.50 -13.85
C THR A 244 -10.98 17.15 -14.08
N ASP A 245 -10.79 16.19 -13.17
CA ASP A 245 -11.33 14.83 -13.23
C ASP A 245 -11.86 14.41 -11.84
N PRO A 246 -13.10 14.79 -11.49
CA PRO A 246 -13.67 14.43 -10.19
C PRO A 246 -14.08 12.96 -10.08
N ASP A 247 -14.05 12.20 -11.19
CA ASP A 247 -14.50 10.81 -11.25
C ASP A 247 -13.31 9.84 -11.03
N LEU A 248 -12.64 9.99 -9.86
CA LEU A 248 -11.47 9.22 -9.42
C LEU A 248 -11.67 8.73 -7.97
N PRO A 249 -10.94 7.71 -7.50
CA PRO A 249 -10.95 7.26 -6.10
C PRO A 249 -10.68 8.41 -5.12
N ALA A 250 -11.24 8.34 -3.91
CA ALA A 250 -10.92 9.30 -2.87
C ALA A 250 -9.50 9.05 -2.33
N TYR A 251 -8.86 10.11 -1.84
CA TYR A 251 -7.49 10.06 -1.34
C TYR A 251 -7.43 10.45 0.14
N TYR A 252 -6.85 9.58 0.95
CA TYR A 252 -6.62 9.76 2.39
C TYR A 252 -5.12 9.88 2.64
N ALA A 253 -4.64 11.10 2.90
CA ALA A 253 -3.23 11.35 3.13
C ALA A 253 -2.79 10.90 4.52
N GLN A 254 -1.78 10.06 4.58
CA GLN A 254 -1.03 9.70 5.78
C GLN A 254 0.25 10.55 5.78
N ILE A 255 0.36 11.51 6.69
CA ILE A 255 1.43 12.51 6.68
C ILE A 255 2.53 12.12 7.67
N GLY A 256 3.76 11.98 7.18
CA GLY A 256 4.93 11.80 8.03
C GLY A 256 5.24 13.06 8.84
N LEU A 257 5.57 12.88 10.11
CA LEU A 257 6.11 13.93 10.97
C LEU A 257 7.41 13.46 11.60
N SER A 258 8.31 14.39 11.86
CA SER A 258 9.61 14.13 12.48
C SER A 258 9.65 14.48 13.97
N ASP A 259 8.73 15.31 14.46
CA ASP A 259 8.65 15.75 15.86
C ASP A 259 7.18 15.83 16.32
N PRO A 260 6.86 15.39 17.56
CA PRO A 260 5.51 15.55 18.13
C PRO A 260 5.02 17.01 18.17
N GLU A 261 5.91 18.00 18.22
CA GLU A 261 5.55 19.43 18.20
C GLU A 261 4.89 19.84 16.86
N GLU A 262 5.17 19.13 15.76
CA GLU A 262 4.57 19.36 14.44
C GLU A 262 3.08 18.96 14.34
N ILE A 263 2.51 18.33 15.38
CA ILE A 263 1.08 17.96 15.41
C ILE A 263 0.18 19.20 15.25
N SER A 264 0.62 20.38 15.72
CA SER A 264 -0.13 21.62 15.52
C SER A 264 -0.26 22.01 14.04
N ASP A 265 0.81 21.82 13.27
CA ASP A 265 0.84 22.13 11.84
C ASP A 265 0.08 21.09 11.03
N PHE A 266 0.15 19.82 11.44
CA PHE A 266 -0.73 18.76 10.90
C PHE A 266 -2.22 19.10 11.09
N LEU A 267 -2.61 19.63 12.25
CA LEU A 267 -3.99 20.05 12.50
C LEU A 267 -4.41 21.22 11.59
N ALA A 268 -3.54 22.17 11.35
CA ALA A 268 -3.79 23.28 10.42
C ALA A 268 -3.99 22.76 8.99
N LEU A 269 -3.14 21.83 8.54
CA LEU A 269 -3.29 21.18 7.25
C LEU A 269 -4.61 20.38 7.17
N ARG A 270 -4.94 19.61 8.22
CA ARG A 270 -6.20 18.85 8.28
C ARG A 270 -7.43 19.75 8.20
N GLU A 271 -7.43 20.91 8.85
CA GLU A 271 -8.52 21.88 8.77
C GLU A 271 -8.67 22.49 7.37
N GLN A 272 -7.58 22.73 6.67
CA GLN A 272 -7.59 23.22 5.28
C GLN A 272 -8.37 22.26 4.35
N TYR A 273 -8.20 20.94 4.53
CA TYR A 273 -8.83 19.90 3.71
C TYR A 273 -10.13 19.34 4.30
N ARG A 274 -10.61 19.87 5.44
CA ARG A 274 -11.75 19.31 6.18
C ARG A 274 -13.01 19.17 5.33
N THR A 275 -13.29 20.11 4.44
CA THR A 275 -14.47 20.13 3.58
C THR A 275 -14.21 19.66 2.14
N HIS A 276 -12.96 19.30 1.81
CA HIS A 276 -12.66 18.79 0.47
C HIS A 276 -13.36 17.44 0.23
N PRO A 277 -14.07 17.27 -0.91
CA PRO A 277 -14.93 16.09 -1.12
C PRO A 277 -14.14 14.79 -1.33
N GLN A 278 -12.87 14.87 -1.73
CA GLN A 278 -12.09 13.72 -2.16
C GLN A 278 -10.73 13.59 -1.47
N ILE A 279 -10.17 14.68 -0.96
CA ILE A 279 -8.90 14.68 -0.24
C ILE A 279 -9.19 14.80 1.26
N LYS A 280 -8.65 13.90 2.04
CA LYS A 280 -8.70 13.91 3.50
C LYS A 280 -7.29 13.76 4.07
N ILE A 281 -6.96 14.56 5.09
CA ILE A 281 -5.75 14.37 5.89
C ILE A 281 -6.11 13.42 7.02
N ALA A 282 -5.72 12.14 6.85
CA ALA A 282 -6.24 11.05 7.68
C ALA A 282 -5.50 10.92 9.01
N SER A 283 -4.21 10.67 8.97
CA SER A 283 -3.42 10.33 10.16
C SER A 283 -1.97 10.79 10.06
N VAL A 284 -1.31 10.85 11.21
CA VAL A 284 0.14 11.00 11.27
C VAL A 284 0.78 9.62 11.08
N LYS A 285 1.75 9.52 10.15
CA LYS A 285 2.52 8.30 9.86
C LYS A 285 3.88 8.35 10.54
N LEU A 286 4.18 7.28 11.28
CA LEU A 286 5.46 7.10 11.96
C LEU A 286 6.10 5.75 11.57
N PHE A 287 7.42 5.63 11.80
CA PHE A 287 8.18 4.41 11.57
C PHE A 287 8.91 4.00 12.86
N LYS A 288 8.47 2.91 13.49
CA LYS A 288 9.12 2.38 14.71
C LYS A 288 10.34 1.52 14.38
N ASP A 289 10.29 0.80 13.27
CA ASP A 289 11.39 -0.07 12.81
C ASP A 289 11.49 -0.10 11.28
N GLY A 290 12.33 -0.96 10.77
CA GLY A 290 12.51 -1.18 9.33
C GLY A 290 11.90 -2.50 8.85
N SER A 291 12.51 -3.14 7.83
CA SER A 291 11.98 -4.31 7.12
C SER A 291 12.58 -5.63 7.58
N LEU A 292 11.80 -6.73 7.44
CA LEU A 292 12.29 -8.07 7.72
C LEU A 292 13.40 -8.48 6.73
N GLY A 293 13.23 -8.17 5.45
CA GLY A 293 14.21 -8.46 4.40
C GLY A 293 15.56 -7.80 4.63
N GLY A 294 15.57 -6.54 5.04
CA GLY A 294 16.76 -5.75 5.35
C GLY A 294 17.42 -6.09 6.70
N ARG A 295 16.84 -6.95 7.53
CA ARG A 295 17.22 -7.20 8.92
C ARG A 295 17.19 -5.95 9.80
N THR A 296 16.28 -5.05 9.50
CA THR A 296 16.04 -3.81 10.23
C THR A 296 14.73 -3.79 11.01
N ALA A 297 13.86 -4.78 10.82
CA ALA A 297 12.71 -5.00 11.69
C ALA A 297 13.17 -5.32 13.12
N LEU A 298 12.64 -4.61 14.12
CA LEU A 298 13.10 -4.66 15.51
C LEU A 298 12.53 -5.89 16.24
N LEU A 299 13.39 -6.87 16.48
CA LEU A 299 13.04 -8.16 17.07
C LEU A 299 13.43 -8.24 18.55
N ARG A 300 12.72 -9.06 19.31
CA ARG A 300 13.09 -9.44 20.70
C ARG A 300 14.35 -10.31 20.74
N GLU A 301 14.54 -11.18 19.73
CA GLU A 301 15.70 -12.04 19.57
C GLU A 301 16.45 -11.66 18.28
N VAL A 302 17.76 -11.94 18.25
CA VAL A 302 18.57 -11.71 17.04
C VAL A 302 18.04 -12.48 15.83
N TYR A 303 18.37 -12.03 14.64
CA TYR A 303 18.06 -12.73 13.41
C TYR A 303 18.71 -14.12 13.37
N SER A 304 18.02 -15.12 12.82
CA SER A 304 18.53 -16.49 12.77
C SER A 304 19.72 -16.66 11.84
N ASP A 305 19.76 -15.88 10.77
CA ASP A 305 20.81 -15.87 9.76
C ASP A 305 21.85 -14.75 9.95
N ASP A 306 21.66 -13.88 10.96
CA ASP A 306 22.61 -12.85 11.36
C ASP A 306 22.47 -12.54 12.86
N THR A 307 23.28 -13.22 13.67
CA THR A 307 23.24 -13.09 15.14
C THR A 307 23.88 -11.80 15.65
N SER A 308 24.38 -10.91 14.78
CA SER A 308 24.96 -9.64 15.17
C SER A 308 23.93 -8.52 15.37
N THR A 309 22.69 -8.72 14.87
CA THR A 309 21.63 -7.70 14.94
C THR A 309 20.30 -8.28 15.38
N SER A 310 19.48 -7.45 15.98
CA SER A 310 18.04 -7.68 16.25
C SER A 310 17.16 -6.60 15.60
N GLY A 311 17.69 -5.82 14.66
CA GLY A 311 16.98 -4.75 13.97
C GLY A 311 17.35 -3.34 14.45
N LEU A 312 16.58 -2.36 13.99
CA LEU A 312 16.78 -0.94 14.28
C LEU A 312 15.57 -0.38 15.04
N ASP A 313 15.84 0.36 16.10
CA ASP A 313 14.85 1.15 16.83
C ASP A 313 14.90 2.59 16.31
N LEU A 314 13.91 2.98 15.51
CA LEU A 314 13.88 4.30 14.86
C LEU A 314 13.21 5.37 15.73
N ILE A 315 12.35 4.99 16.68
CA ILE A 315 11.72 5.89 17.66
C ILE A 315 11.92 5.30 19.05
N PRO A 316 12.79 5.86 19.90
CA PRO A 316 12.97 5.40 21.26
C PRO A 316 11.66 5.35 22.05
N TYR A 317 11.56 4.42 23.01
CA TYR A 317 10.32 4.17 23.77
C TYR A 317 9.75 5.45 24.42
N GLU A 318 10.57 6.27 25.05
CA GLU A 318 10.14 7.50 25.72
C GLU A 318 9.57 8.54 24.73
N GLU A 319 10.15 8.60 23.55
CA GLU A 319 9.64 9.45 22.47
C GLU A 319 8.31 8.93 21.92
N LEU A 320 8.18 7.61 21.79
CA LEU A 320 6.93 6.99 21.36
C LEU A 320 5.78 7.25 22.35
N VAL A 321 6.06 7.25 23.65
CA VAL A 321 5.09 7.67 24.68
C VAL A 321 4.69 9.13 24.49
N CYS A 322 5.65 10.02 24.21
CA CYS A 322 5.39 11.44 23.93
C CYS A 322 4.50 11.62 22.69
N TRP A 323 4.75 10.86 21.61
CA TRP A 323 3.90 10.86 20.42
C TRP A 323 2.43 10.52 20.77
N PHE A 324 2.20 9.46 21.52
CA PHE A 324 0.84 9.09 21.94
C PHE A 324 0.20 10.14 22.86
N GLU A 325 0.95 10.70 23.81
CA GLU A 325 0.43 11.75 24.72
C GLU A 325 -0.02 13.00 23.94
N GLN A 326 0.80 13.46 22.99
CA GLN A 326 0.50 14.63 22.18
C GLN A 326 -0.64 14.36 21.19
N ALA A 327 -0.64 13.20 20.55
CA ALA A 327 -1.69 12.80 19.63
C ALA A 327 -3.04 12.67 20.35
N ASN A 328 -3.09 12.05 21.55
CA ASN A 328 -4.28 11.95 22.38
C ASN A 328 -4.80 13.35 22.77
N ALA A 329 -3.93 14.24 23.22
CA ALA A 329 -4.30 15.61 23.59
C ALA A 329 -4.85 16.42 22.41
N ALA A 330 -4.35 16.16 21.20
CA ALA A 330 -4.71 16.88 19.97
C ALA A 330 -5.89 16.25 19.20
N GLY A 331 -6.35 15.05 19.59
CA GLY A 331 -7.37 14.32 18.83
C GLY A 331 -6.90 13.88 17.45
N VAL A 332 -5.66 13.37 17.36
CA VAL A 332 -5.00 12.95 16.12
C VAL A 332 -4.74 11.45 16.15
N GLN A 333 -5.09 10.75 15.07
CA GLN A 333 -4.75 9.34 14.87
C GLN A 333 -3.27 9.19 14.50
N LEU A 334 -2.58 8.24 15.12
CA LEU A 334 -1.28 7.76 14.69
C LEU A 334 -1.43 6.44 13.90
N THR A 335 -0.72 6.33 12.80
CA THR A 335 -0.50 5.09 12.04
C THR A 335 0.98 4.79 12.04
N ILE A 336 1.39 3.70 12.72
CA ILE A 336 2.79 3.45 13.05
C ILE A 336 3.25 2.16 12.35
N HIS A 337 4.26 2.27 11.49
CA HIS A 337 4.93 1.12 10.91
C HIS A 337 5.62 0.31 11.99
N ALA A 338 5.31 -0.97 12.10
CA ALA A 338 6.02 -1.92 12.95
C ALA A 338 5.90 -3.35 12.42
N ILE A 339 7.02 -3.93 12.07
CA ILE A 339 7.16 -5.29 11.55
C ILE A 339 7.62 -6.26 12.64
N GLY A 340 8.63 -5.88 13.41
CA GLY A 340 9.23 -6.74 14.42
C GLY A 340 8.39 -6.88 15.70
N ASP A 341 8.48 -8.03 16.34
CA ASP A 341 7.73 -8.35 17.55
C ASP A 341 8.10 -7.46 18.76
N ARG A 342 9.32 -6.93 18.82
CA ARG A 342 9.72 -5.95 19.81
C ARG A 342 9.12 -4.58 19.47
N ALA A 343 9.13 -4.16 18.21
CA ALA A 343 8.51 -2.90 17.78
C ALA A 343 7.02 -2.87 18.13
N VAL A 344 6.28 -3.94 17.78
CA VAL A 344 4.85 -4.06 18.11
C VAL A 344 4.63 -4.04 19.63
N ALA A 345 5.46 -4.76 20.42
CA ALA A 345 5.34 -4.79 21.86
C ALA A 345 5.55 -3.41 22.49
N GLU A 346 6.58 -2.67 22.06
CA GLU A 346 6.87 -1.33 22.55
C GLU A 346 5.77 -0.32 22.21
N ILE A 347 5.12 -0.44 21.03
CA ILE A 347 3.95 0.38 20.67
C ILE A 347 2.79 0.11 21.64
N VAL A 348 2.48 -1.16 21.91
CA VAL A 348 1.41 -1.53 22.88
C VAL A 348 1.70 -0.97 24.27
N ASP A 349 2.96 -1.06 24.73
CA ASP A 349 3.39 -0.54 26.03
C ASP A 349 3.33 0.99 26.08
N ALA A 350 3.82 1.68 25.06
CA ALA A 350 3.80 3.14 24.98
C ALA A 350 2.37 3.69 24.90
N PHE A 351 1.51 3.09 24.09
CA PHE A 351 0.10 3.44 24.04
C PHE A 351 -0.57 3.31 25.43
N THR A 352 -0.33 2.19 26.12
CA THR A 352 -0.87 1.94 27.44
C THR A 352 -0.34 2.94 28.47
N ALA A 353 0.94 3.29 28.42
CA ALA A 353 1.58 4.26 29.31
C ALA A 353 1.05 5.68 29.10
N ALA A 354 0.80 6.06 27.84
CA ALA A 354 0.31 7.40 27.47
C ALA A 354 -1.20 7.60 27.76
N ALA A 355 -1.97 6.53 27.90
CA ALA A 355 -3.43 6.59 28.09
C ALA A 355 -3.79 7.15 29.47
N LYS A 356 -4.27 8.40 29.53
CA LYS A 356 -4.65 9.12 30.76
C LYS A 356 -6.12 8.97 31.12
N THR A 357 -6.98 8.76 30.14
CA THR A 357 -8.43 8.65 30.28
C THR A 357 -8.93 7.28 29.84
N ASP A 358 -10.19 6.94 30.20
CA ASP A 358 -10.82 5.72 29.68
C ASP A 358 -11.06 5.79 28.16
N ALA A 359 -11.26 6.99 27.61
CA ALA A 359 -11.35 7.20 26.18
C ALA A 359 -10.01 6.86 25.48
N ASP A 360 -8.87 7.30 26.04
CA ASP A 360 -7.55 6.94 25.48
C ASP A 360 -7.36 5.42 25.50
N ARG A 361 -7.72 4.75 26.62
CA ARG A 361 -7.61 3.29 26.78
C ARG A 361 -8.52 2.51 25.83
N SER A 362 -9.65 3.08 25.42
CA SER A 362 -10.54 2.47 24.42
C SER A 362 -10.11 2.72 22.98
N ASN A 363 -8.96 3.34 22.78
CA ASN A 363 -8.45 3.71 21.44
C ASN A 363 -9.48 4.45 20.58
N TYR A 364 -10.18 5.42 21.16
CA TYR A 364 -11.24 6.16 20.45
C TYR A 364 -10.71 6.93 19.22
N LEU A 365 -9.39 7.25 19.19
CA LEU A 365 -8.71 7.87 18.07
C LEU A 365 -8.29 6.86 17.00
N ARG A 366 -8.47 5.56 17.23
CA ARG A 366 -8.15 4.50 16.28
C ARG A 366 -6.68 4.44 15.91
N HIS A 367 -5.78 4.65 16.88
CA HIS A 367 -4.35 4.44 16.64
C HIS A 367 -4.11 3.04 16.07
N THR A 368 -3.26 2.96 15.08
CA THR A 368 -3.15 1.77 14.23
C THR A 368 -1.69 1.38 14.04
N ILE A 369 -1.41 0.09 14.09
CA ILE A 369 -0.12 -0.50 13.71
C ILE A 369 -0.21 -0.98 12.27
N ILE A 370 0.69 -0.50 11.40
CA ILE A 370 0.83 -1.00 10.02
C ILE A 370 1.81 -2.17 10.04
N HIS A 371 1.49 -3.19 9.28
CA HIS A 371 2.17 -4.48 9.10
C HIS A 371 1.88 -5.47 10.22
N CYS A 372 2.38 -5.25 11.43
CA CYS A 372 2.17 -6.18 12.56
C CYS A 372 2.53 -7.64 12.18
N GLN A 373 3.66 -7.83 11.45
CA GLN A 373 3.97 -9.09 10.78
C GLN A 373 4.46 -10.18 11.74
N ILE A 374 5.39 -9.81 12.63
CA ILE A 374 6.01 -10.75 13.56
C ILE A 374 5.33 -10.65 14.91
N THR A 375 4.57 -11.68 15.25
CA THR A 375 3.83 -11.74 16.51
C THR A 375 3.92 -13.14 17.11
N ASP A 376 3.49 -13.26 18.35
CA ASP A 376 3.21 -14.53 19.03
C ASP A 376 1.86 -14.45 19.74
N ALA A 377 1.39 -15.56 20.28
CA ALA A 377 0.10 -15.64 20.94
C ALA A 377 -0.04 -14.67 22.14
N GLU A 378 1.04 -14.44 22.90
CA GLU A 378 1.05 -13.50 24.02
C GLU A 378 0.92 -12.05 23.51
N LEU A 379 1.70 -11.70 22.49
CA LEU A 379 1.67 -10.35 21.92
C LEU A 379 0.32 -10.03 21.28
N LEU A 380 -0.28 -10.99 20.55
CA LEU A 380 -1.63 -10.83 20.01
C LEU A 380 -2.69 -10.64 21.09
N GLN A 381 -2.60 -11.35 22.24
CA GLN A 381 -3.49 -11.12 23.37
C GLN A 381 -3.33 -9.71 23.97
N ARG A 382 -2.10 -9.22 24.12
CA ARG A 382 -1.82 -7.86 24.59
C ARG A 382 -2.36 -6.81 23.61
N LEU A 383 -2.18 -7.04 22.33
CA LEU A 383 -2.69 -6.18 21.25
C LEU A 383 -4.23 -6.12 21.30
N ALA A 384 -4.91 -7.26 21.42
CA ALA A 384 -6.37 -7.30 21.58
C ALA A 384 -6.86 -6.52 22.82
N GLN A 385 -6.14 -6.62 23.94
CA GLN A 385 -6.48 -5.89 25.18
C GLN A 385 -6.27 -4.37 25.03
N SER A 386 -5.30 -3.95 24.25
CA SER A 386 -5.02 -2.52 24.00
C SER A 386 -6.05 -1.87 23.08
N GLN A 387 -6.83 -2.64 22.31
CA GLN A 387 -7.75 -2.17 21.27
C GLN A 387 -7.06 -1.36 20.14
N LEU A 388 -5.75 -1.44 20.02
CA LEU A 388 -5.05 -0.91 18.85
C LEU A 388 -5.52 -1.65 17.60
N LEU A 389 -5.68 -0.90 16.50
CA LEU A 389 -6.05 -1.46 15.21
C LEU A 389 -4.81 -1.96 14.48
N VAL A 390 -5.00 -2.82 13.49
CA VAL A 390 -3.91 -3.25 12.61
C VAL A 390 -4.27 -3.08 11.14
N ILE A 391 -3.29 -2.70 10.35
CA ILE A 391 -3.36 -2.72 8.88
C ILE A 391 -2.35 -3.75 8.40
N THR A 392 -2.84 -4.81 7.76
CA THR A 392 -2.00 -5.96 7.36
C THR A 392 -2.02 -6.17 5.85
N GLN A 393 -0.99 -6.85 5.33
CA GLN A 393 -0.79 -7.12 3.92
C GLN A 393 -0.81 -8.64 3.68
N PRO A 394 -1.94 -9.23 3.30
CA PRO A 394 -2.03 -10.68 3.08
C PRO A 394 -1.03 -11.23 2.07
N LEU A 395 -0.65 -10.44 1.05
CA LEU A 395 0.34 -10.84 0.04
C LEU A 395 1.73 -11.11 0.66
N PHE A 396 2.13 -10.37 1.70
CA PHE A 396 3.42 -10.55 2.37
C PHE A 396 3.59 -11.96 2.97
N ALA A 397 2.51 -12.57 3.45
CA ALA A 397 2.61 -13.93 3.98
C ALA A 397 3.13 -14.94 2.95
N ALA A 398 2.76 -14.77 1.67
CA ALA A 398 3.20 -15.65 0.60
C ALA A 398 4.57 -15.25 0.04
N SER A 399 4.79 -13.96 -0.23
CA SER A 399 6.04 -13.46 -0.83
C SER A 399 7.23 -13.58 0.12
N ASP A 400 7.02 -13.33 1.41
CA ASP A 400 8.08 -13.37 2.42
C ASP A 400 8.36 -14.78 2.97
N TRP A 401 7.54 -15.79 2.67
CA TRP A 401 7.54 -17.07 3.38
C TRP A 401 8.91 -17.76 3.48
N GLN A 402 9.67 -17.75 2.39
CA GLN A 402 11.00 -18.35 2.36
C GLN A 402 12.04 -17.45 3.06
N MET A 403 11.98 -16.17 2.81
CA MET A 403 12.85 -15.18 3.44
C MET A 403 12.61 -15.14 4.95
N ALA A 404 11.36 -15.16 5.40
CA ALA A 404 11.00 -15.22 6.82
C ALA A 404 11.57 -16.47 7.52
N GLN A 405 11.65 -17.62 6.83
CA GLN A 405 12.32 -18.81 7.38
C GLN A 405 13.81 -18.56 7.64
N ALA A 406 14.50 -17.93 6.70
CA ALA A 406 15.92 -17.63 6.87
C ALA A 406 16.14 -16.62 8.02
N ARG A 407 15.33 -15.55 8.07
CA ARG A 407 15.45 -14.45 9.03
C ARG A 407 15.06 -14.84 10.46
N LEU A 408 14.00 -15.65 10.62
CA LEU A 408 13.35 -15.91 11.91
C LEU A 408 13.57 -17.34 12.42
N GLY A 409 13.88 -18.28 11.53
CA GLY A 409 13.78 -19.70 11.81
C GLY A 409 12.33 -20.19 11.88
N ASP A 410 12.13 -21.51 11.89
CA ASP A 410 10.80 -22.12 11.75
C ASP A 410 9.81 -21.68 12.85
N LYS A 411 10.25 -21.60 14.11
CA LYS A 411 9.35 -21.29 15.23
C LYS A 411 8.73 -19.90 15.09
N ARG A 412 9.55 -18.86 14.88
CA ARG A 412 9.07 -17.48 14.78
C ARG A 412 8.30 -17.24 13.48
N ARG A 413 8.79 -17.80 12.33
CA ARG A 413 8.05 -17.75 11.07
C ARG A 413 6.66 -18.35 11.20
N ASN A 414 6.52 -19.51 11.86
CA ASN A 414 5.23 -20.18 12.02
C ASN A 414 4.25 -19.40 12.92
N ALA A 415 4.74 -18.51 13.77
CA ALA A 415 3.90 -17.62 14.58
C ALA A 415 3.56 -16.31 13.87
N ALA A 416 4.37 -15.90 12.86
CA ALA A 416 4.16 -14.66 12.11
C ALA A 416 2.96 -14.71 11.16
N TYR A 417 2.52 -13.55 10.68
CA TYR A 417 1.42 -13.38 9.71
C TYR A 417 0.12 -14.07 10.12
N ASP A 418 -0.22 -14.07 11.42
CA ASP A 418 -1.37 -14.83 11.92
C ASP A 418 -2.66 -14.00 11.90
N TYR A 419 -3.19 -13.77 10.68
CA TYR A 419 -4.42 -12.99 10.47
C TYR A 419 -5.65 -13.66 11.10
N ARG A 420 -5.66 -15.00 11.13
CA ARG A 420 -6.75 -15.78 11.75
C ARG A 420 -6.77 -15.57 13.26
N ALA A 421 -5.64 -15.74 13.95
CA ALA A 421 -5.57 -15.53 15.38
C ALA A 421 -5.89 -14.07 15.77
N ALA A 422 -5.45 -13.08 14.98
CA ALA A 422 -5.81 -11.69 15.19
C ALA A 422 -7.33 -11.48 15.14
N LEU A 423 -7.99 -12.03 14.12
CA LEU A 423 -9.44 -11.94 13.97
C LEU A 423 -10.20 -12.67 15.10
N ASP A 424 -9.76 -13.90 15.46
CA ASP A 424 -10.39 -14.70 16.53
C ASP A 424 -10.27 -14.04 17.90
N LEU A 425 -9.26 -13.22 18.14
CA LEU A 425 -9.09 -12.39 19.33
C LEU A 425 -9.87 -11.06 19.27
N GLY A 426 -10.58 -10.79 18.18
CA GLY A 426 -11.35 -9.57 18.00
C GLY A 426 -10.50 -8.33 17.71
N ILE A 427 -9.24 -8.50 17.25
CA ILE A 427 -8.41 -7.39 16.79
C ILE A 427 -9.01 -6.86 15.51
N HIS A 428 -9.29 -5.56 15.46
CA HIS A 428 -9.80 -4.91 14.26
C HIS A 428 -8.69 -4.84 13.21
N GLN A 429 -8.86 -5.58 12.13
CA GLN A 429 -7.86 -5.77 11.09
C GLN A 429 -8.37 -5.24 9.75
N ALA A 430 -7.69 -4.24 9.19
CA ALA A 430 -7.90 -3.73 7.85
C ALA A 430 -6.80 -4.25 6.90
N PHE A 431 -7.14 -4.40 5.62
CA PHE A 431 -6.17 -4.82 4.61
C PHE A 431 -5.63 -3.64 3.80
N SER A 432 -4.40 -3.81 3.35
CA SER A 432 -3.74 -2.89 2.43
C SER A 432 -2.77 -3.65 1.51
N SER A 433 -2.30 -2.96 0.49
CA SER A 433 -1.28 -3.51 -0.42
C SER A 433 0.14 -3.17 -0.01
N ASP A 434 0.35 -2.03 0.64
CA ASP A 434 1.67 -1.40 0.81
C ASP A 434 2.39 -1.19 -0.55
N SER A 435 1.60 -0.99 -1.59
CA SER A 435 2.10 -0.89 -2.96
C SER A 435 3.01 0.35 -3.14
N PRO A 436 4.16 0.24 -3.80
CA PRO A 436 4.55 -0.79 -4.77
C PRO A 436 5.31 -2.01 -4.19
N VAL A 437 5.36 -2.21 -2.88
CA VAL A 437 6.02 -3.40 -2.30
C VAL A 437 5.30 -4.66 -2.79
N GLU A 438 3.97 -4.66 -2.74
CA GLU A 438 3.12 -5.69 -3.33
C GLU A 438 2.15 -5.10 -4.37
N SER A 439 1.36 -5.96 -5.00
CA SER A 439 0.37 -5.54 -5.99
C SER A 439 -0.75 -4.73 -5.36
N ALA A 440 -1.10 -3.58 -5.96
CA ALA A 440 -2.25 -2.77 -5.57
C ALA A 440 -3.62 -3.39 -5.93
N ASN A 441 -3.65 -4.54 -6.63
CA ASN A 441 -4.90 -5.20 -6.99
C ASN A 441 -5.53 -5.89 -5.77
N PRO A 442 -6.65 -5.39 -5.21
CA PRO A 442 -7.26 -5.93 -4.01
C PRO A 442 -7.80 -7.36 -4.17
N LEU A 443 -8.08 -7.81 -5.41
CA LEU A 443 -8.47 -9.20 -5.65
C LEU A 443 -7.34 -10.17 -5.36
N LEU A 444 -6.08 -9.76 -5.55
CA LEU A 444 -4.90 -10.55 -5.16
C LEU A 444 -4.73 -10.58 -3.65
N THR A 445 -5.00 -9.46 -2.97
CA THR A 445 -5.03 -9.39 -1.49
C THR A 445 -6.09 -10.34 -0.92
N LEU A 446 -7.32 -10.32 -1.46
CA LEU A 446 -8.37 -11.28 -1.09
C LEU A 446 -7.91 -12.72 -1.34
N ALA A 447 -7.35 -13.01 -2.52
CA ALA A 447 -6.86 -14.35 -2.85
C ALA A 447 -5.79 -14.84 -1.86
N ALA A 448 -4.86 -13.98 -1.46
CA ALA A 448 -3.81 -14.31 -0.50
C ALA A 448 -4.37 -14.56 0.91
N ALA A 449 -5.38 -13.82 1.33
CA ALA A 449 -6.05 -14.04 2.60
C ALA A 449 -6.80 -15.39 2.66
N LEU A 450 -7.35 -15.84 1.53
CA LEU A 450 -8.04 -17.13 1.40
C LEU A 450 -7.05 -18.32 1.30
N ASP A 451 -5.83 -18.08 0.84
CA ASP A 451 -4.83 -19.12 0.51
C ASP A 451 -3.50 -18.79 1.20
N HIS A 452 -3.54 -18.74 2.53
CA HIS A 452 -2.37 -18.50 3.35
C HIS A 452 -1.39 -19.69 3.26
N PRO A 453 -0.05 -19.49 3.29
CA PRO A 453 0.94 -20.59 3.30
C PRO A 453 0.74 -21.63 4.40
N GLN A 454 0.09 -21.24 5.51
CA GLN A 454 -0.42 -22.14 6.55
C GLN A 454 -1.96 -22.12 6.46
N PRO A 455 -2.59 -23.19 5.93
CA PRO A 455 -4.03 -23.19 5.64
C PRO A 455 -4.94 -22.90 6.83
N GLU A 456 -4.50 -23.22 8.05
CA GLU A 456 -5.21 -22.93 9.29
C GLU A 456 -5.29 -21.42 9.62
N LYS A 457 -4.48 -20.60 8.96
CA LYS A 457 -4.51 -19.14 9.08
C LYS A 457 -5.30 -18.44 7.98
N SER A 458 -5.81 -19.20 7.02
CA SER A 458 -6.66 -18.67 5.95
C SER A 458 -7.95 -18.07 6.49
N LEU A 459 -8.42 -17.03 5.83
CA LEU A 459 -9.70 -16.39 6.11
C LEU A 459 -10.76 -16.85 5.10
N SER A 460 -12.02 -16.71 5.47
CA SER A 460 -13.13 -16.83 4.53
C SER A 460 -13.21 -15.60 3.61
N LEU A 461 -13.93 -15.72 2.50
CA LEU A 461 -14.15 -14.60 1.57
C LEU A 461 -14.84 -13.42 2.28
N GLN A 462 -15.83 -13.71 3.14
CA GLN A 462 -16.56 -12.68 3.87
C GLN A 462 -15.64 -11.90 4.83
N GLU A 463 -14.79 -12.61 5.58
CA GLU A 463 -13.82 -11.99 6.49
C GLU A 463 -12.78 -11.14 5.74
N ALA A 464 -12.29 -11.65 4.61
CA ALA A 464 -11.35 -10.91 3.77
C ALA A 464 -11.99 -9.67 3.11
N LEU A 465 -13.26 -9.78 2.67
CA LEU A 465 -14.00 -8.63 2.15
C LEU A 465 -14.24 -7.58 3.24
N ALA A 466 -14.68 -7.99 4.43
CA ALA A 466 -14.84 -7.08 5.56
C ALA A 466 -13.53 -6.33 5.86
N ALA A 467 -12.39 -7.03 5.85
CA ALA A 467 -11.08 -6.42 6.04
C ALA A 467 -10.65 -5.45 4.91
N SER A 468 -11.23 -5.59 3.71
CA SER A 468 -10.94 -4.72 2.54
C SER A 468 -11.99 -3.64 2.31
N THR A 469 -13.05 -3.58 3.11
CA THR A 469 -14.17 -2.63 2.97
C THR A 469 -14.52 -1.97 4.30
N GLU A 470 -15.40 -2.56 5.12
CA GLU A 470 -15.91 -1.97 6.36
C GLU A 470 -14.81 -1.68 7.39
N ASN A 471 -13.81 -2.57 7.51
CA ASN A 471 -12.73 -2.38 8.46
C ASN A 471 -11.78 -1.25 8.01
N VAL A 472 -11.53 -1.11 6.72
CA VAL A 472 -10.77 0.04 6.19
C VAL A 472 -11.56 1.32 6.41
N ALA A 473 -12.87 1.33 6.11
CA ALA A 473 -13.72 2.48 6.36
C ALA A 473 -13.69 2.90 7.85
N TYR A 474 -13.71 1.93 8.75
CA TYR A 474 -13.59 2.19 10.20
C TYR A 474 -12.23 2.82 10.56
N VAL A 475 -11.11 2.29 10.04
CA VAL A 475 -9.78 2.89 10.27
C VAL A 475 -9.72 4.32 9.78
N LEU A 476 -10.39 4.62 8.65
CA LEU A 476 -10.42 5.96 8.05
C LEU A 476 -11.47 6.91 8.67
N GLY A 477 -12.30 6.44 9.60
CA GLY A 477 -13.35 7.23 10.21
C GLY A 477 -14.57 7.46 9.31
N GLU A 478 -14.81 6.57 8.35
CA GLU A 478 -15.85 6.71 7.31
C GLU A 478 -16.93 5.61 7.36
N GLU A 479 -16.98 4.79 8.40
CA GLU A 479 -17.88 3.65 8.54
C GLU A 479 -19.36 4.03 8.48
N GLU A 480 -19.71 5.26 8.84
CA GLU A 480 -21.08 5.76 8.74
C GLU A 480 -21.51 6.01 7.29
N SER A 481 -20.53 6.22 6.40
CA SER A 481 -20.79 6.62 5.02
C SER A 481 -20.45 5.55 3.99
N ARG A 482 -19.51 4.65 4.25
CA ARG A 482 -19.00 3.67 3.27
C ARG A 482 -18.55 2.35 3.90
N GLY A 483 -18.10 1.40 3.07
CA GLY A 483 -17.61 0.10 3.49
C GLY A 483 -18.68 -0.99 3.48
N GLU A 484 -19.96 -0.66 3.43
CA GLU A 484 -21.07 -1.61 3.43
C GLU A 484 -22.09 -1.33 2.31
N LEU A 485 -22.71 -2.39 1.80
CA LEU A 485 -23.88 -2.28 0.93
C LEU A 485 -25.15 -2.15 1.78
N ARG A 486 -25.52 -0.91 2.09
CA ARG A 486 -26.75 -0.61 2.87
C ARG A 486 -27.42 0.65 2.37
N VAL A 487 -28.73 0.72 2.57
CA VAL A 487 -29.49 1.95 2.29
C VAL A 487 -28.98 3.08 3.19
N GLY A 488 -28.75 4.24 2.59
CA GLY A 488 -28.17 5.41 3.23
C GLY A 488 -26.66 5.53 3.14
N ALA A 489 -25.95 4.47 2.72
CA ALA A 489 -24.52 4.54 2.46
C ALA A 489 -24.20 5.24 1.14
N THR A 490 -23.02 5.83 1.05
CA THR A 490 -22.45 6.31 -0.22
C THR A 490 -22.38 5.13 -1.20
N ALA A 491 -22.79 5.36 -2.44
CA ALA A 491 -22.76 4.35 -3.48
C ALA A 491 -21.34 4.17 -4.03
N ASP A 492 -20.46 3.60 -3.20
CA ASP A 492 -19.14 3.12 -3.55
C ASP A 492 -19.21 1.61 -3.79
N LEU A 493 -18.96 1.16 -5.02
CA LEU A 493 -19.20 -0.23 -5.45
C LEU A 493 -18.06 -0.71 -6.34
N SER A 494 -17.72 -1.99 -6.16
CA SER A 494 -16.77 -2.71 -7.03
C SER A 494 -17.49 -3.94 -7.61
N VAL A 495 -17.66 -3.96 -8.93
CA VAL A 495 -18.31 -5.06 -9.65
C VAL A 495 -17.25 -5.95 -10.26
N VAL A 496 -17.26 -7.23 -9.91
CA VAL A 496 -16.29 -8.21 -10.40
C VAL A 496 -16.86 -9.05 -11.54
N GLN A 497 -15.98 -9.46 -12.46
CA GLN A 497 -16.33 -10.37 -13.57
C GLN A 497 -16.43 -11.82 -13.07
N ALA A 498 -17.46 -12.08 -12.25
CA ALA A 498 -17.77 -13.41 -11.75
C ALA A 498 -19.30 -13.54 -11.62
N ASP A 499 -19.84 -14.68 -11.97
CA ASP A 499 -21.29 -14.93 -11.99
C ASP A 499 -21.78 -15.65 -10.71
N SER A 500 -20.87 -16.15 -9.89
CA SER A 500 -21.22 -16.86 -8.66
C SER A 500 -20.17 -16.65 -7.58
N PHE A 501 -20.63 -16.46 -6.33
CA PHE A 501 -19.73 -16.43 -5.17
C PHE A 501 -18.94 -17.74 -4.98
N ASP A 502 -19.46 -18.87 -5.44
CA ASP A 502 -18.75 -20.15 -5.39
C ASP A 502 -17.56 -20.18 -6.36
N ASP A 503 -17.52 -19.25 -7.31
CA ASP A 503 -16.42 -19.05 -8.22
C ASP A 503 -15.30 -18.16 -7.64
N LEU A 504 -15.53 -17.46 -6.53
CA LEU A 504 -14.55 -16.58 -5.90
C LEU A 504 -13.60 -17.36 -4.97
N THR A 505 -13.01 -18.43 -5.48
CA THR A 505 -11.88 -19.10 -4.82
C THR A 505 -10.59 -18.30 -4.98
N ALA A 506 -9.58 -18.57 -4.16
CA ALA A 506 -8.29 -17.90 -4.28
C ALA A 506 -7.68 -18.01 -5.70
N GLU A 507 -7.77 -19.19 -6.33
CA GLU A 507 -7.28 -19.39 -7.70
C GLU A 507 -8.03 -18.53 -8.72
N LYS A 508 -9.35 -18.44 -8.61
CA LYS A 508 -10.17 -17.67 -9.54
C LYS A 508 -10.00 -16.16 -9.31
N LEU A 509 -9.94 -15.69 -8.04
CA LEU A 509 -9.69 -14.28 -7.70
C LEU A 509 -8.41 -13.76 -8.33
N ARG A 510 -7.35 -14.58 -8.43
CA ARG A 510 -6.08 -14.21 -9.08
C ARG A 510 -6.23 -13.91 -10.59
N ARG A 511 -7.34 -14.31 -11.20
CA ARG A 511 -7.63 -14.15 -12.65
C ARG A 511 -8.88 -13.33 -12.91
N THR A 512 -9.61 -12.98 -11.87
CA THR A 512 -10.84 -12.19 -11.96
C THR A 512 -10.48 -10.72 -12.17
N GLU A 513 -11.26 -10.05 -13.00
CA GLU A 513 -11.09 -8.63 -13.30
C GLU A 513 -12.26 -7.82 -12.73
N ILE A 514 -12.06 -6.52 -12.60
CA ILE A 514 -13.10 -5.57 -12.25
C ILE A 514 -13.85 -5.18 -13.52
N ALA A 515 -15.16 -5.37 -13.49
CA ALA A 515 -16.05 -4.97 -14.59
C ALA A 515 -16.43 -3.48 -14.51
N LEU A 516 -16.69 -3.00 -13.28
CA LEU A 516 -17.16 -1.65 -13.05
C LEU A 516 -16.72 -1.17 -11.66
N THR A 517 -16.29 0.07 -11.57
CA THR A 517 -16.07 0.75 -10.29
C THR A 517 -16.93 1.99 -10.22
N ILE A 518 -17.69 2.11 -9.16
CA ILE A 518 -18.57 3.25 -8.90
C ILE A 518 -18.13 3.91 -7.61
N ARG A 519 -17.99 5.24 -7.62
CA ARG A 519 -17.72 6.04 -6.44
C ARG A 519 -18.74 7.16 -6.33
N ALA A 520 -19.38 7.28 -5.17
CA ALA A 520 -20.46 8.25 -4.92
C ALA A 520 -21.50 8.27 -6.06
N GLY A 521 -21.89 7.06 -6.53
CA GLY A 521 -22.86 6.89 -7.61
C GLY A 521 -22.37 7.21 -9.02
N ARG A 522 -21.10 7.58 -9.20
CA ARG A 522 -20.48 7.86 -10.50
C ARG A 522 -19.59 6.71 -10.92
N ILE A 523 -19.68 6.33 -12.20
CA ILE A 523 -18.80 5.31 -12.78
C ILE A 523 -17.43 5.93 -12.98
N ILE A 524 -16.44 5.46 -12.25
CA ILE A 524 -15.04 5.89 -12.31
C ILE A 524 -14.15 4.92 -13.10
N HIS A 525 -14.63 3.70 -13.33
CA HIS A 525 -14.00 2.74 -14.23
C HIS A 525 -15.05 1.83 -14.86
N ARG A 526 -14.81 1.44 -16.13
CA ARG A 526 -15.60 0.46 -16.85
C ARG A 526 -14.68 -0.36 -17.76
N ALA A 527 -14.69 -1.68 -17.62
CA ALA A 527 -13.93 -2.58 -18.47
C ALA A 527 -14.40 -2.48 -19.94
N GLN A 528 -13.50 -2.77 -20.87
CA GLN A 528 -13.81 -2.65 -22.31
C GLN A 528 -14.89 -3.65 -22.77
N ASP A 529 -14.98 -4.80 -22.12
CA ASP A 529 -15.90 -5.89 -22.44
C ASP A 529 -17.21 -5.83 -21.63
N PHE A 530 -17.47 -4.73 -20.94
CA PHE A 530 -18.66 -4.54 -20.10
C PHE A 530 -19.75 -3.73 -20.80
#